data_eb5aa58e28364a59458f2a9023d96450
#
_entry.id   eb5aa58e28364a59458f2a9023d96450
#
_cell.length_a   1.000
_cell.length_b   1.000
_cell.length_c   1.000
_cell.angle_alpha   90.00
_cell.angle_beta   90.00
_cell.angle_gamma   90.00
#
_symmetry.space_group_name_H-M   'P 1'
#
loop_
_entity.id
_entity.type
_entity.pdbx_description
1 polymer ?
#
loop_
_entity_poly.entity_id
_entity_poly.type
_entity_poly.pdbx_seq_one_letter_code
_entity_poly.pdbx_strand_id
1 'polypeptide(L)'
;MGNTTAHDVDTYKDKALNITSNFTDDNIDNEKNENEYQMVIDEYLTELYYDPAKAGSFSGVQKLWNEVKADNEYGLTYSDIKEWLNTQDTYKTHKPVKRIFKRESIIMSALDQQWDADIMDMVKFSRKNNGYRYLAIFIDIFSRYIWVRPLRTKKPSEMVNVMKEVFAEGRRPLSIRTDRGSEYIGKEVQTYLKSMEILHFIARNAIHANYAERLIRTLKSKIYRYFTNFQTNKYIDILEDIVIGYQNSIHSTTLLKPIEITSANEQSVYEKIYLPAQVEKERTVVTYKYDVGDYVHTLESRSPFTKGYEETFTQELFEVVYRTPTHPPRYKLIDLKGESIAGTFYEQELQQGYMPDVFRVEKVLKRRVRNKIKEVYVRWQGYPDKFNDWIPEEDVTDLPENIYRKTSKK
;
A
#
# COMPACT_ATOMS: atom_id res chain seq x y z
N MET A 1 -12.96 -39.60 -20.70
CA MET A 1 -11.95 -39.92 -21.70
C MET A 1 -12.38 -39.26 -22.99
N GLY A 2 -11.95 -38.08 -23.24
CA GLY A 2 -12.18 -37.34 -24.47
C GLY A 2 -10.82 -36.82 -24.93
N ASN A 3 -10.33 -37.39 -26.02
CA ASN A 3 -9.15 -36.97 -26.75
C ASN A 3 -9.32 -35.54 -27.22
N THR A 4 -8.66 -34.62 -26.59
CA THR A 4 -8.32 -33.33 -27.20
C THR A 4 -7.08 -33.61 -28.06
N THR A 5 -7.34 -33.75 -29.31
CA THR A 5 -6.41 -34.27 -30.30
C THR A 5 -5.56 -33.13 -30.86
N ALA A 6 -4.41 -33.50 -31.37
CA ALA A 6 -3.46 -32.75 -32.18
C ALA A 6 -4.07 -31.83 -33.27
N HIS A 7 -5.38 -31.76 -33.41
CA HIS A 7 -6.11 -30.96 -34.40
C HIS A 7 -6.14 -29.46 -34.06
N ASP A 8 -6.11 -29.08 -32.77
CA ASP A 8 -6.18 -27.65 -32.40
C ASP A 8 -4.84 -26.93 -32.58
N VAL A 9 -3.72 -27.65 -32.32
CA VAL A 9 -2.37 -27.11 -32.50
C VAL A 9 -2.06 -26.86 -33.97
N ASP A 10 -2.50 -27.76 -34.86
CA ASP A 10 -2.29 -27.59 -36.31
C ASP A 10 -3.07 -26.41 -36.88
N THR A 11 -4.21 -26.03 -36.30
CA THR A 11 -5.02 -24.88 -36.73
C THR A 11 -4.31 -23.55 -36.52
N TYR A 12 -3.56 -23.41 -35.42
CA TYR A 12 -2.76 -22.21 -35.16
C TYR A 12 -1.50 -22.16 -36.03
N LYS A 13 -0.87 -23.30 -36.29
CA LYS A 13 0.28 -23.45 -37.20
C LYS A 13 -0.04 -22.95 -38.62
N ASP A 14 -1.15 -23.40 -39.17
CA ASP A 14 -1.57 -23.03 -40.51
C ASP A 14 -1.92 -21.54 -40.62
N LYS A 15 -2.47 -20.93 -39.55
CA LYS A 15 -2.72 -19.49 -39.49
C LYS A 15 -1.41 -18.68 -39.43
N ALA A 16 -0.47 -19.04 -38.59
CA ALA A 16 0.80 -18.31 -38.45
C ALA A 16 1.71 -18.45 -39.66
N LEU A 17 1.78 -19.63 -40.29
CA LEU A 17 2.55 -19.87 -41.52
C LEU A 17 2.00 -19.11 -42.73
N ASN A 18 0.68 -18.92 -42.83
CA ASN A 18 0.07 -18.10 -43.87
C ASN A 18 0.36 -16.60 -43.68
N ILE A 19 0.51 -16.14 -42.46
CA ILE A 19 0.83 -14.73 -42.15
C ILE A 19 2.29 -14.41 -42.44
N THR A 20 3.21 -15.31 -42.10
CA THR A 20 4.68 -15.12 -42.31
C THR A 20 5.08 -15.22 -43.79
N SER A 21 4.31 -15.89 -44.66
CA SER A 21 4.60 -15.99 -46.10
C SER A 21 4.24 -14.76 -46.93
N ASN A 22 3.50 -13.80 -46.35
CA ASN A 22 3.01 -12.61 -47.04
C ASN A 22 3.85 -11.34 -46.79
N PHE A 23 5.03 -11.45 -46.18
CA PHE A 23 5.94 -10.32 -45.98
C PHE A 23 6.72 -9.94 -47.25
N THR A 24 6.01 -9.36 -48.24
CA THR A 24 6.64 -8.66 -49.34
C THR A 24 5.77 -7.47 -49.77
N ASP A 25 6.35 -6.28 -49.56
CA ASP A 25 5.96 -4.96 -50.14
C ASP A 25 4.51 -4.47 -49.96
N ASP A 26 4.27 -3.70 -48.86
CA ASP A 26 3.58 -2.38 -48.85
C ASP A 26 3.28 -1.99 -47.38
N ASN A 27 3.53 -0.75 -46.98
CA ASN A 27 3.46 -0.29 -45.56
C ASN A 27 2.06 -0.36 -44.92
N ILE A 28 0.99 -0.51 -45.69
CA ILE A 28 -0.39 -0.62 -45.16
C ILE A 28 -0.77 -2.09 -44.87
N ASP A 29 -0.21 -3.03 -45.60
CA ASP A 29 -0.42 -4.47 -45.38
C ASP A 29 0.44 -4.98 -44.21
N ASN A 30 1.57 -4.34 -43.92
CA ASN A 30 2.44 -4.70 -42.78
C ASN A 30 1.76 -4.45 -41.42
N GLU A 31 1.07 -3.31 -41.21
CA GLU A 31 0.36 -3.05 -39.94
C GLU A 31 -0.80 -4.04 -39.70
N LYS A 32 -1.51 -4.45 -40.77
CA LYS A 32 -2.56 -5.46 -40.65
C LYS A 32 -1.98 -6.84 -40.29
N ASN A 33 -0.90 -7.22 -40.94
CA ASN A 33 -0.25 -8.49 -40.71
C ASN A 33 0.38 -8.56 -39.30
N GLU A 34 0.98 -7.46 -38.80
CA GLU A 34 1.49 -7.39 -37.41
C GLU A 34 0.36 -7.53 -36.38
N ASN A 35 -0.78 -6.89 -36.62
CA ASN A 35 -1.93 -6.99 -35.71
C ASN A 35 -2.51 -8.43 -35.70
N GLU A 36 -2.64 -9.08 -36.86
CA GLU A 36 -3.12 -10.47 -36.95
C GLU A 36 -2.13 -11.44 -36.28
N TYR A 37 -0.83 -11.24 -36.47
CA TYR A 37 0.21 -12.03 -35.80
C TYR A 37 0.17 -11.85 -34.25
N GLN A 38 -0.02 -10.61 -33.78
CA GLN A 38 -0.13 -10.32 -32.37
C GLN A 38 -1.39 -10.96 -31.76
N MET A 39 -2.52 -10.99 -32.49
CA MET A 39 -3.72 -11.67 -32.03
C MET A 39 -3.52 -13.18 -31.88
N VAL A 40 -2.82 -13.83 -32.80
CA VAL A 40 -2.52 -15.27 -32.71
C VAL A 40 -1.62 -15.59 -31.53
N ILE A 41 -0.62 -14.75 -31.25
CA ILE A 41 0.23 -14.87 -30.05
C ILE A 41 -0.60 -14.70 -28.77
N ASP A 42 -1.49 -13.73 -28.74
CA ASP A 42 -2.33 -13.48 -27.57
C ASP A 42 -3.29 -14.66 -27.30
N GLU A 43 -3.92 -15.21 -28.33
CA GLU A 43 -4.74 -16.42 -28.23
C GLU A 43 -3.93 -17.62 -27.70
N TYR A 44 -2.75 -17.86 -28.27
CA TYR A 44 -1.85 -18.93 -27.85
C TYR A 44 -1.41 -18.82 -26.38
N LEU A 45 -0.95 -17.64 -25.98
CA LEU A 45 -0.52 -17.41 -24.59
C LEU A 45 -1.69 -17.44 -23.61
N THR A 46 -2.87 -16.98 -24.05
CA THR A 46 -4.12 -17.04 -23.27
C THR A 46 -4.52 -18.49 -23.00
N GLU A 47 -4.47 -19.36 -24.00
CA GLU A 47 -4.74 -20.78 -23.82
C GLU A 47 -3.75 -21.42 -22.82
N LEU A 48 -2.45 -21.18 -23.00
CA LEU A 48 -1.44 -21.73 -22.10
C LEU A 48 -1.54 -21.23 -20.65
N TYR A 49 -1.98 -19.99 -20.49
CA TYR A 49 -2.01 -19.35 -19.16
C TYR A 49 -3.31 -19.59 -18.40
N TYR A 50 -4.46 -19.57 -19.07
CA TYR A 50 -5.78 -19.68 -18.44
C TYR A 50 -6.36 -21.08 -18.39
N ASP A 51 -5.81 -22.04 -19.13
CA ASP A 51 -6.22 -23.44 -19.00
C ASP A 51 -5.56 -24.09 -17.77
N PRO A 52 -6.35 -24.44 -16.71
CA PRO A 52 -5.81 -25.05 -15.51
C PRO A 52 -5.06 -26.38 -15.72
N ALA A 53 -5.27 -27.04 -16.87
CA ALA A 53 -4.63 -28.31 -17.20
C ALA A 53 -3.21 -28.14 -17.76
N LYS A 54 -2.85 -26.94 -18.18
CA LYS A 54 -1.52 -26.63 -18.72
C LYS A 54 -0.49 -26.37 -17.60
N ALA A 55 0.75 -26.79 -17.79
CA ALA A 55 1.79 -26.63 -16.78
C ALA A 55 2.19 -25.15 -16.52
N GLY A 56 2.02 -24.28 -17.53
CA GLY A 56 2.23 -22.83 -17.43
C GLY A 56 1.08 -22.05 -16.80
N SER A 57 -0.06 -22.70 -16.49
CA SER A 57 -1.28 -22.02 -16.06
C SER A 57 -1.12 -21.22 -14.77
N PHE A 58 -1.68 -20.01 -14.73
CA PHE A 58 -1.67 -19.07 -13.60
C PHE A 58 -0.31 -18.94 -12.91
N SER A 59 0.78 -19.10 -13.66
CA SER A 59 2.14 -19.14 -13.13
C SER A 59 2.90 -17.82 -13.35
N GLY A 60 4.12 -17.73 -12.80
CA GLY A 60 5.01 -16.61 -13.07
C GLY A 60 5.76 -16.77 -14.39
N VAL A 61 6.40 -15.66 -14.83
CA VAL A 61 7.11 -15.54 -16.12
C VAL A 61 8.00 -16.75 -16.44
N GLN A 62 8.79 -17.22 -15.46
CA GLN A 62 9.74 -18.32 -15.69
C GLN A 62 9.09 -19.65 -16.05
N LYS A 63 7.96 -19.96 -15.41
CA LYS A 63 7.25 -21.22 -15.70
C LYS A 63 6.56 -21.16 -17.06
N LEU A 64 5.86 -20.06 -17.34
CA LEU A 64 5.20 -19.89 -18.63
C LEU A 64 6.23 -19.88 -19.78
N TRP A 65 7.37 -19.19 -19.57
CA TRP A 65 8.48 -19.21 -20.53
C TRP A 65 9.02 -20.62 -20.78
N ASN A 66 9.16 -21.44 -19.75
CA ASN A 66 9.64 -22.80 -19.91
C ASN A 66 8.71 -23.65 -20.79
N GLU A 67 7.39 -23.45 -20.71
CA GLU A 67 6.42 -24.09 -21.58
C GLU A 67 6.55 -23.60 -23.02
N VAL A 68 6.53 -22.29 -23.22
CA VAL A 68 6.68 -21.68 -24.56
C VAL A 68 8.00 -22.07 -25.20
N LYS A 69 9.09 -22.09 -24.43
CA LYS A 69 10.45 -22.43 -24.93
C LYS A 69 10.55 -23.88 -25.43
N ALA A 70 9.77 -24.79 -24.89
CA ALA A 70 9.80 -26.19 -25.29
C ALA A 70 9.38 -26.39 -26.74
N ASP A 71 8.44 -25.59 -27.20
CA ASP A 71 7.90 -25.59 -28.57
C ASP A 71 8.39 -24.40 -29.41
N ASN A 72 8.61 -23.29 -28.83
CA ASN A 72 9.01 -21.96 -29.35
C ASN A 72 8.65 -21.68 -30.81
N GLU A 73 7.44 -22.02 -31.18
CA GLU A 73 6.92 -21.98 -32.54
C GLU A 73 6.87 -20.54 -33.09
N TYR A 74 6.62 -19.58 -32.20
CA TYR A 74 6.47 -18.16 -32.55
C TYR A 74 7.72 -17.33 -32.31
N GLY A 75 8.86 -17.92 -31.95
CA GLY A 75 10.11 -17.20 -31.71
C GLY A 75 10.06 -16.22 -30.53
N LEU A 76 9.12 -16.43 -29.59
CA LEU A 76 8.93 -15.55 -28.44
C LEU A 76 10.17 -15.56 -27.53
N THR A 77 10.41 -14.43 -26.88
CA THR A 77 11.48 -14.27 -25.90
C THR A 77 10.92 -14.22 -24.47
N TYR A 78 11.79 -14.36 -23.48
CA TYR A 78 11.43 -14.16 -22.07
C TYR A 78 10.83 -12.77 -21.82
N SER A 79 11.27 -11.74 -22.57
CA SER A 79 10.75 -10.37 -22.44
C SER A 79 9.31 -10.29 -22.94
N ASP A 80 8.99 -10.92 -24.06
CA ASP A 80 7.65 -10.93 -24.65
C ASP A 80 6.65 -11.58 -23.69
N ILE A 81 7.01 -12.73 -23.09
CA ILE A 81 6.20 -13.41 -22.08
C ILE A 81 5.98 -12.52 -20.85
N LYS A 82 7.03 -11.80 -20.42
CA LYS A 82 6.94 -10.89 -19.29
C LYS A 82 6.04 -9.69 -19.60
N GLU A 83 6.14 -9.14 -20.79
CA GLU A 83 5.31 -8.03 -21.25
C GLU A 83 3.86 -8.47 -21.35
N TRP A 84 3.59 -9.59 -22.00
CA TRP A 84 2.25 -10.16 -22.08
C TRP A 84 1.63 -10.43 -20.70
N LEU A 85 2.36 -11.07 -19.78
CA LEU A 85 1.87 -11.29 -18.41
C LEU A 85 1.58 -9.97 -17.67
N ASN A 86 2.32 -8.92 -17.94
CA ASN A 86 2.05 -7.60 -17.36
C ASN A 86 0.79 -6.92 -17.94
N THR A 87 0.23 -7.38 -19.05
CA THR A 87 -1.09 -6.96 -19.52
C THR A 87 -2.22 -7.71 -18.81
N GLN A 88 -1.97 -8.91 -18.32
CA GLN A 88 -2.99 -9.78 -17.73
C GLN A 88 -3.41 -9.33 -16.33
N ASP A 89 -4.69 -8.99 -16.13
CA ASP A 89 -5.21 -8.49 -14.84
C ASP A 89 -5.04 -9.49 -13.71
N THR A 90 -5.32 -10.77 -13.97
CA THR A 90 -5.13 -11.83 -12.98
C THR A 90 -3.70 -11.90 -12.47
N TYR A 91 -2.72 -11.77 -13.36
CA TYR A 91 -1.31 -11.77 -12.97
C TYR A 91 -0.94 -10.51 -12.17
N LYS A 92 -1.42 -9.33 -12.60
CA LYS A 92 -1.13 -8.04 -11.96
C LYS A 92 -1.68 -7.97 -10.53
N THR A 93 -2.95 -8.35 -10.33
CA THR A 93 -3.61 -8.27 -9.02
C THR A 93 -3.00 -9.23 -7.98
N HIS A 94 -2.45 -10.35 -8.42
CA HIS A 94 -1.76 -11.33 -7.54
C HIS A 94 -0.25 -11.14 -7.44
N LYS A 95 0.33 -10.15 -8.10
CA LYS A 95 1.78 -9.90 -8.09
C LYS A 95 2.28 -9.64 -6.67
N PRO A 96 3.34 -10.34 -6.20
CA PRO A 96 3.86 -10.13 -4.86
C PRO A 96 4.48 -8.73 -4.71
N VAL A 97 4.17 -8.06 -3.61
CA VAL A 97 4.69 -6.72 -3.30
C VAL A 97 5.94 -6.80 -2.46
N LYS A 98 6.93 -6.03 -2.84
CA LYS A 98 8.09 -5.76 -2.01
C LYS A 98 7.68 -4.80 -0.88
N ARG A 99 7.28 -5.35 0.27
CA ARG A 99 6.80 -4.56 1.43
C ARG A 99 7.88 -3.74 2.13
N ILE A 100 9.13 -4.17 2.02
CA ILE A 100 10.27 -3.48 2.61
C ILE A 100 10.94 -2.66 1.52
N PHE A 101 10.72 -1.36 1.52
CA PHE A 101 11.35 -0.40 0.63
C PHE A 101 11.67 0.89 1.38
N LYS A 102 12.61 1.66 0.86
CA LYS A 102 13.00 2.96 1.43
C LYS A 102 11.81 3.91 1.28
N ARG A 103 11.34 4.46 2.41
CA ARG A 103 10.33 5.51 2.43
C ARG A 103 10.99 6.85 2.68
N GLU A 104 10.29 7.93 2.37
CA GLU A 104 10.78 9.27 2.65
C GLU A 104 11.05 9.44 4.14
N SER A 105 12.25 9.89 4.46
CA SER A 105 12.64 10.22 5.84
C SER A 105 12.18 11.62 6.17
N ILE A 106 11.55 11.78 7.32
CA ILE A 106 11.24 13.10 7.88
C ILE A 106 12.52 13.62 8.53
N ILE A 107 13.02 14.74 8.01
CA ILE A 107 14.20 15.44 8.55
C ILE A 107 13.69 16.66 9.28
N MET A 108 14.06 16.78 10.56
CA MET A 108 13.83 17.96 11.36
C MET A 108 15.14 18.73 11.48
N SER A 109 15.06 20.06 11.50
CA SER A 109 16.22 20.95 11.58
C SER A 109 16.55 21.35 13.01
N ALA A 110 15.61 21.19 13.94
CA ALA A 110 15.75 21.65 15.32
C ALA A 110 15.00 20.74 16.31
N LEU A 111 15.37 20.87 17.58
CA LEU A 111 14.64 20.29 18.70
C LEU A 111 13.19 20.77 18.72
N ASP A 112 12.30 19.90 19.16
CA ASP A 112 10.90 20.21 19.42
C ASP A 112 10.12 20.80 18.21
N GLN A 113 10.68 20.70 17.01
CA GLN A 113 10.01 21.13 15.79
C GLN A 113 8.77 20.26 15.53
N GLN A 114 8.91 18.94 15.72
CA GLN A 114 7.78 18.00 15.63
C GLN A 114 7.98 16.81 16.55
N TRP A 115 6.93 16.50 17.29
CA TRP A 115 6.83 15.26 18.05
C TRP A 115 5.85 14.29 17.39
N ASP A 116 6.14 12.99 17.48
CA ASP A 116 5.16 11.94 17.25
C ASP A 116 4.55 11.51 18.57
N ALA A 117 3.25 11.25 18.58
CA ALA A 117 2.57 10.70 19.75
C ALA A 117 1.67 9.52 19.34
N ASP A 118 1.62 8.51 20.24
CA ASP A 118 0.81 7.30 20.06
C ASP A 118 0.50 6.69 21.43
N ILE A 119 -0.45 5.76 21.49
CA ILE A 119 -0.84 5.04 22.70
C ILE A 119 -0.46 3.57 22.63
N MET A 120 0.37 3.15 23.55
CA MET A 120 0.70 1.74 23.74
C MET A 120 -0.36 1.05 24.59
N ASP A 121 -1.00 0.02 24.02
CA ASP A 121 -1.97 -0.82 24.74
C ASP A 121 -1.29 -1.79 25.70
N MET A 122 -1.70 -1.73 26.98
CA MET A 122 -1.24 -2.56 28.09
C MET A 122 -2.40 -3.14 28.90
N VAL A 123 -3.63 -3.13 28.35
CA VAL A 123 -4.88 -3.56 29.00
C VAL A 123 -4.72 -4.93 29.67
N LYS A 124 -4.07 -5.88 29.00
CA LYS A 124 -3.84 -7.25 29.50
C LYS A 124 -3.15 -7.28 30.88
N PHE A 125 -2.36 -6.27 31.19
CA PHE A 125 -1.55 -6.21 32.41
C PHE A 125 -2.10 -5.25 33.47
N SER A 126 -3.21 -4.57 33.22
CA SER A 126 -3.74 -3.48 34.03
C SER A 126 -3.93 -3.85 35.51
N ARG A 127 -4.43 -5.06 35.82
CA ARG A 127 -4.68 -5.53 37.19
C ARG A 127 -3.44 -5.52 38.09
N LYS A 128 -2.27 -5.81 37.51
CA LYS A 128 -0.97 -5.83 38.24
C LYS A 128 -0.26 -4.47 38.18
N ASN A 129 -0.81 -3.49 37.47
CA ASN A 129 -0.20 -2.20 37.21
C ASN A 129 -1.13 -1.05 37.64
N ASN A 130 -1.66 -1.07 38.85
CA ASN A 130 -2.47 -0.01 39.46
C ASN A 130 -3.69 0.43 38.62
N GLY A 131 -4.22 -0.48 37.78
CA GLY A 131 -5.34 -0.19 36.90
C GLY A 131 -4.96 0.61 35.64
N TYR A 132 -3.71 0.91 35.41
CA TYR A 132 -3.25 1.53 34.17
C TYR A 132 -3.38 0.56 33.00
N ARG A 133 -4.06 1.04 31.96
CA ARG A 133 -4.43 0.23 30.77
C ARG A 133 -3.62 0.60 29.54
N TYR A 134 -3.07 1.81 29.52
CA TYR A 134 -2.38 2.37 28.37
C TYR A 134 -1.16 3.16 28.81
N LEU A 135 -0.21 3.35 27.90
CA LEU A 135 0.88 4.30 28.06
C LEU A 135 0.82 5.31 26.92
N ALA A 136 0.67 6.60 27.24
CA ALA A 136 0.87 7.67 26.29
C ALA A 136 2.35 7.85 26.02
N ILE A 137 2.71 7.91 24.76
CA ILE A 137 4.09 7.99 24.29
C ILE A 137 4.25 9.22 23.43
N PHE A 138 5.28 10.00 23.71
CA PHE A 138 5.71 11.12 22.88
C PHE A 138 7.18 10.95 22.56
N ILE A 139 7.58 11.31 21.35
CA ILE A 139 8.96 11.29 20.90
C ILE A 139 9.26 12.54 20.08
N ASP A 140 10.29 13.27 20.45
CA ASP A 140 10.86 14.31 19.60
C ASP A 140 11.57 13.69 18.40
N ILE A 141 11.14 14.07 17.19
CA ILE A 141 11.66 13.47 15.95
C ILE A 141 13.13 13.85 15.71
N PHE A 142 13.59 14.99 16.20
CA PHE A 142 14.99 15.42 16.05
C PHE A 142 15.92 14.65 16.98
N SER A 143 15.73 14.76 18.30
CA SER A 143 16.63 14.18 19.30
C SER A 143 16.36 12.72 19.64
N ARG A 144 15.20 12.19 19.28
CA ARG A 144 14.68 10.88 19.73
C ARG A 144 14.41 10.86 21.26
N TYR A 145 14.38 12.00 21.94
CA TYR A 145 14.00 12.08 23.32
C TYR A 145 12.53 11.69 23.51
N ILE A 146 12.22 10.99 24.59
CA ILE A 146 10.89 10.38 24.79
C ILE A 146 10.27 10.77 26.11
N TRP A 147 8.94 10.82 26.13
CA TRP A 147 8.13 10.88 27.35
C TRP A 147 7.13 9.75 27.32
N VAL A 148 6.96 9.09 28.46
CA VAL A 148 6.00 7.99 28.61
C VAL A 148 5.20 8.22 29.88
N ARG A 149 3.88 8.22 29.78
CA ARG A 149 2.97 8.43 30.91
C ARG A 149 1.88 7.38 30.93
N PRO A 150 1.58 6.80 32.11
CA PRO A 150 0.52 5.81 32.23
C PRO A 150 -0.87 6.46 32.19
N LEU A 151 -1.82 5.80 31.52
CA LEU A 151 -3.20 6.19 31.35
C LEU A 151 -4.15 5.09 31.81
N ARG A 152 -5.26 5.44 32.42
CA ARG A 152 -6.33 4.49 32.78
C ARG A 152 -7.33 4.33 31.64
N THR A 153 -7.59 5.39 30.91
CA THR A 153 -8.56 5.44 29.80
C THR A 153 -7.96 6.16 28.60
N LYS A 154 -8.64 6.04 27.45
CA LYS A 154 -8.31 6.82 26.23
C LYS A 154 -9.18 8.09 26.13
N LYS A 155 -9.63 8.65 27.25
CA LYS A 155 -10.44 9.87 27.20
C LYS A 155 -9.58 11.09 26.84
N PRO A 156 -10.08 12.00 25.99
CA PRO A 156 -9.38 13.24 25.63
C PRO A 156 -8.97 14.09 26.84
N SER A 157 -9.79 14.14 27.90
CA SER A 157 -9.49 14.86 29.14
C SER A 157 -8.26 14.30 29.86
N GLU A 158 -8.10 12.97 29.90
CA GLU A 158 -6.93 12.34 30.52
C GLU A 158 -5.66 12.60 29.68
N MET A 159 -5.80 12.59 28.36
CA MET A 159 -4.70 12.93 27.43
C MET A 159 -4.26 14.39 27.62
N VAL A 160 -5.17 15.33 27.80
CA VAL A 160 -4.84 16.75 28.11
C VAL A 160 -4.03 16.85 29.41
N ASN A 161 -4.40 16.10 30.46
CA ASN A 161 -3.65 16.11 31.71
C ASN A 161 -2.23 15.59 31.50
N VAL A 162 -2.07 14.50 30.77
CA VAL A 162 -0.76 13.95 30.42
C VAL A 162 0.08 14.95 29.61
N MET A 163 -0.52 15.61 28.61
CA MET A 163 0.19 16.65 27.86
C MET A 163 0.65 17.81 28.74
N LYS A 164 -0.18 18.23 29.69
CA LYS A 164 0.20 19.27 30.68
C LYS A 164 1.40 18.83 31.53
N GLU A 165 1.39 17.59 32.02
CA GLU A 165 2.51 17.04 32.80
C GLU A 165 3.80 17.01 31.98
N VAL A 166 3.73 16.52 30.72
CA VAL A 166 4.89 16.42 29.84
C VAL A 166 5.43 17.80 29.48
N PHE A 167 4.57 18.77 29.17
CA PHE A 167 5.02 20.12 28.80
C PHE A 167 5.55 20.92 30.01
N ALA A 168 5.12 20.57 31.22
CA ALA A 168 5.67 21.16 32.45
C ALA A 168 7.14 20.79 32.70
N GLU A 169 7.68 19.76 32.04
CA GLU A 169 9.11 19.41 32.09
C GLU A 169 10.00 20.40 31.28
N GLY A 170 9.42 21.41 30.67
CA GLY A 170 10.15 22.50 30.02
C GLY A 170 10.37 22.37 28.52
N ARG A 171 9.95 21.26 27.91
CA ARG A 171 9.97 21.07 26.45
C ARG A 171 8.55 21.03 25.88
N ARG A 172 8.36 21.65 24.71
CA ARG A 172 7.09 21.76 24.04
C ARG A 172 7.29 21.79 22.53
N PRO A 173 6.55 20.97 21.74
CA PRO A 173 6.73 20.91 20.30
C PRO A 173 6.03 22.10 19.60
N LEU A 174 6.54 22.48 18.42
CA LEU A 174 5.80 23.35 17.49
C LEU A 174 4.64 22.58 16.84
N SER A 175 4.81 21.29 16.63
CA SER A 175 3.78 20.46 16.06
C SER A 175 3.77 19.03 16.65
N ILE A 176 2.58 18.44 16.74
CA ILE A 176 2.40 17.03 17.13
C ILE A 176 1.77 16.28 15.97
N ARG A 177 2.32 15.11 15.66
CA ARG A 177 1.72 14.17 14.71
C ARG A 177 1.21 12.93 15.44
N THR A 178 -0.04 12.54 15.16
CA THR A 178 -0.69 11.36 15.75
C THR A 178 -1.41 10.57 14.66
N ASP A 179 -1.91 9.38 15.02
CA ASP A 179 -2.94 8.72 14.25
C ASP A 179 -4.31 9.43 14.43
N ARG A 180 -5.38 8.84 13.87
CA ARG A 180 -6.75 9.36 13.96
C ARG A 180 -7.46 8.84 15.22
N GLY A 181 -6.75 8.56 16.31
CA GLY A 181 -7.35 8.11 17.57
C GLY A 181 -8.29 9.15 18.18
N SER A 182 -9.41 8.68 18.74
CA SER A 182 -10.42 9.54 19.37
C SER A 182 -9.85 10.38 20.52
N GLU A 183 -8.84 9.86 21.19
CA GLU A 183 -8.07 10.49 22.26
C GLU A 183 -7.33 11.75 21.81
N TYR A 184 -6.95 11.85 20.55
CA TYR A 184 -6.24 13.00 19.98
C TYR A 184 -7.15 13.97 19.23
N ILE A 185 -8.18 13.45 18.53
CA ILE A 185 -9.11 14.30 17.77
C ILE A 185 -10.23 14.91 18.63
N GLY A 186 -10.35 14.48 19.87
CA GLY A 186 -11.36 14.98 20.81
C GLY A 186 -11.25 16.49 21.01
N LYS A 187 -12.43 17.18 21.14
CA LYS A 187 -12.50 18.63 21.26
C LYS A 187 -11.60 19.21 22.34
N GLU A 188 -11.47 18.53 23.48
CA GLU A 188 -10.67 18.99 24.62
C GLU A 188 -9.18 19.08 24.25
N VAL A 189 -8.65 18.05 23.59
CA VAL A 189 -7.25 18.03 23.12
C VAL A 189 -7.03 19.09 22.04
N GLN A 190 -7.94 19.19 21.07
CA GLN A 190 -7.82 20.21 20.03
C GLN A 190 -7.85 21.65 20.59
N THR A 191 -8.72 21.90 21.57
CA THR A 191 -8.77 23.19 22.25
C THR A 191 -7.49 23.47 23.02
N TYR A 192 -6.94 22.46 23.72
CA TYR A 192 -5.71 22.60 24.47
C TYR A 192 -4.50 22.86 23.55
N LEU A 193 -4.33 22.05 22.49
CA LEU A 193 -3.23 22.24 21.54
C LEU A 193 -3.30 23.62 20.87
N LYS A 194 -4.50 24.08 20.51
CA LYS A 194 -4.71 25.43 19.96
C LYS A 194 -4.33 26.51 20.96
N SER A 195 -4.68 26.36 22.24
CA SER A 195 -4.32 27.33 23.29
C SER A 195 -2.83 27.39 23.55
N MET A 196 -2.10 26.33 23.23
CA MET A 196 -0.65 26.22 23.34
C MET A 196 0.07 26.57 22.02
N GLU A 197 -0.67 26.97 20.97
CA GLU A 197 -0.15 27.27 19.62
C GLU A 197 0.59 26.08 18.97
N ILE A 198 0.16 24.85 19.31
CA ILE A 198 0.77 23.63 18.76
C ILE A 198 -0.06 23.16 17.56
N LEU A 199 0.59 22.98 16.42
CA LEU A 199 -0.02 22.43 15.21
C LEU A 199 -0.25 20.94 15.37
N HIS A 200 -1.46 20.46 15.01
CA HIS A 200 -1.77 19.03 15.06
C HIS A 200 -1.87 18.43 13.66
N PHE A 201 -1.00 17.47 13.35
CA PHE A 201 -1.01 16.71 12.10
C PHE A 201 -1.54 15.30 12.34
N ILE A 202 -2.61 14.95 11.61
CA ILE A 202 -3.17 13.59 11.64
C ILE A 202 -2.58 12.82 10.47
N ALA A 203 -1.91 11.70 10.75
CA ALA A 203 -1.43 10.78 9.73
C ALA A 203 -2.65 10.17 8.99
N ARG A 204 -2.75 10.40 7.67
CA ARG A 204 -3.94 10.05 6.88
C ARG A 204 -3.86 8.69 6.17
N ASN A 205 -2.67 8.11 6.04
CA ASN A 205 -2.46 6.83 5.37
C ASN A 205 -1.78 5.83 6.31
N ALA A 206 -1.60 4.59 5.83
CA ALA A 206 -0.80 3.54 6.51
C ALA A 206 0.64 3.96 6.87
N ILE A 207 1.04 5.20 6.58
CA ILE A 207 2.26 5.85 7.06
C ILE A 207 1.92 6.50 8.40
N HIS A 208 1.78 5.67 9.41
CA HIS A 208 1.51 6.06 10.78
C HIS A 208 2.65 6.92 11.37
N ALA A 209 2.48 7.38 12.61
CA ALA A 209 3.51 8.00 13.43
C ALA A 209 4.72 7.05 13.61
N ASN A 210 5.48 6.85 12.52
CA ASN A 210 6.50 5.81 12.40
C ASN A 210 7.54 5.81 13.52
N TYR A 211 7.79 6.98 14.14
CA TYR A 211 8.74 7.08 15.24
C TYR A 211 8.12 6.58 16.54
N ALA A 212 6.88 6.95 16.83
CA ALA A 212 6.16 6.45 18.01
C ALA A 212 5.90 4.93 17.92
N GLU A 213 5.50 4.40 16.77
CA GLU A 213 5.33 2.95 16.58
C GLU A 213 6.63 2.15 16.80
N ARG A 214 7.75 2.64 16.24
CA ARG A 214 9.06 2.00 16.45
C ARG A 214 9.47 2.04 17.91
N LEU A 215 9.21 3.17 18.58
CA LEU A 215 9.46 3.33 19.99
C LEU A 215 8.60 2.36 20.81
N ILE A 216 7.30 2.25 20.53
CA ILE A 216 6.40 1.29 21.17
C ILE A 216 6.95 -0.13 21.07
N ARG A 217 7.42 -0.53 19.89
CA ARG A 217 8.03 -1.84 19.68
C ARG A 217 9.27 -2.04 20.56
N THR A 218 10.12 -1.02 20.65
CA THR A 218 11.33 -1.04 21.48
C THR A 218 11.00 -1.16 22.96
N LEU A 219 10.07 -0.33 23.45
CA LEU A 219 9.65 -0.35 24.86
C LEU A 219 8.94 -1.66 25.21
N LYS A 220 8.03 -2.13 24.39
CA LYS A 220 7.41 -3.46 24.56
C LYS A 220 8.47 -4.55 24.66
N SER A 221 9.45 -4.56 23.77
CA SER A 221 10.52 -5.57 23.82
C SER A 221 11.29 -5.54 25.13
N LYS A 222 11.61 -4.34 25.67
CA LYS A 222 12.28 -4.20 26.98
C LYS A 222 11.39 -4.69 28.13
N ILE A 223 10.12 -4.26 28.16
CA ILE A 223 9.14 -4.64 29.19
C ILE A 223 8.92 -6.17 29.20
N TYR A 224 8.72 -6.78 28.01
CA TYR A 224 8.47 -8.22 27.93
C TYR A 224 9.70 -9.05 28.30
N ARG A 225 10.93 -8.60 27.98
CA ARG A 225 12.16 -9.24 28.45
C ARG A 225 12.29 -9.15 29.96
N TYR A 226 11.93 -8.01 30.55
CA TYR A 226 11.87 -7.87 32.00
C TYR A 226 10.85 -8.86 32.62
N PHE A 227 9.65 -8.97 32.03
CA PHE A 227 8.65 -9.93 32.47
C PHE A 227 9.17 -11.38 32.46
N THR A 228 9.88 -11.74 31.41
CA THR A 228 10.47 -13.10 31.30
C THR A 228 11.53 -13.33 32.34
N ASN A 229 12.43 -12.38 32.54
CA ASN A 229 13.56 -12.53 33.47
C ASN A 229 13.09 -12.57 34.93
N PHE A 230 12.16 -11.71 35.33
CA PHE A 230 11.68 -11.60 36.70
C PHE A 230 10.36 -12.35 36.95
N GLN A 231 9.87 -13.11 36.00
CA GLN A 231 8.60 -13.87 36.07
C GLN A 231 7.43 -13.04 36.60
N THR A 232 7.36 -11.79 36.19
CA THR A 232 6.34 -10.82 36.61
C THR A 232 5.60 -10.26 35.40
N ASN A 233 4.45 -9.61 35.63
CA ASN A 233 3.75 -8.78 34.63
C ASN A 233 3.57 -7.34 35.15
N LYS A 234 4.39 -6.95 36.15
CA LYS A 234 4.36 -5.61 36.75
C LYS A 234 5.43 -4.76 36.07
N TYR A 235 5.01 -3.72 35.37
CA TYR A 235 5.91 -2.80 34.62
C TYR A 235 5.92 -1.39 35.21
N ILE A 236 4.88 -1.02 35.95
CA ILE A 236 4.70 0.37 36.38
C ILE A 236 5.83 0.88 37.26
N ASP A 237 6.38 0.01 38.12
CA ASP A 237 7.44 0.36 39.05
C ASP A 237 8.80 0.58 38.36
N ILE A 238 8.98 0.02 37.17
CA ILE A 238 10.24 0.09 36.41
C ILE A 238 10.09 0.93 35.13
N LEU A 239 8.93 1.54 34.92
CA LEU A 239 8.65 2.27 33.68
C LEU A 239 9.64 3.43 33.50
N GLU A 240 9.93 4.16 34.56
CA GLU A 240 10.86 5.27 34.52
C GLU A 240 12.29 4.80 34.26
N ASP A 241 12.72 3.70 34.87
CA ASP A 241 14.04 3.10 34.61
C ASP A 241 14.19 2.69 33.13
N ILE A 242 13.13 2.15 32.52
CA ILE A 242 13.12 1.80 31.12
C ILE A 242 13.26 3.05 30.23
N VAL A 243 12.60 4.15 30.59
CA VAL A 243 12.67 5.44 29.89
C VAL A 243 14.08 6.02 30.01
N ILE A 244 14.62 6.09 31.24
CA ILE A 244 15.99 6.54 31.51
C ILE A 244 17.00 5.70 30.74
N GLY A 245 16.86 4.38 30.76
CA GLY A 245 17.72 3.46 30.03
C GLY A 245 17.64 3.64 28.49
N TYR A 246 16.49 4.04 27.96
CA TYR A 246 16.35 4.39 26.54
C TYR A 246 17.06 5.72 26.25
N GLN A 247 16.83 6.75 27.04
CA GLN A 247 17.40 8.09 26.84
C GLN A 247 18.93 8.13 26.98
N ASN A 248 19.50 7.20 27.76
CA ASN A 248 20.93 7.03 27.93
C ASN A 248 21.56 6.03 26.94
N SER A 249 20.77 5.43 26.03
CA SER A 249 21.29 4.54 24.99
C SER A 249 21.63 5.33 23.72
N ILE A 250 22.77 5.04 23.09
CA ILE A 250 23.15 5.65 21.82
C ILE A 250 22.12 5.25 20.76
N HIS A 251 21.50 6.24 20.13
CA HIS A 251 20.53 6.02 19.07
C HIS A 251 21.22 5.86 17.71
N SER A 252 20.83 4.83 16.93
CA SER A 252 21.47 4.48 15.66
C SER A 252 21.44 5.58 14.59
N THR A 253 20.46 6.49 14.63
CA THR A 253 20.36 7.59 13.67
C THR A 253 21.20 8.81 14.10
N THR A 254 21.11 9.19 15.38
CA THR A 254 21.78 10.40 15.88
C THR A 254 23.19 10.12 16.34
N LEU A 255 23.58 8.85 16.52
CA LEU A 255 24.85 8.40 17.08
C LEU A 255 25.20 9.03 18.44
N LEU A 256 24.21 9.62 19.09
CA LEU A 256 24.25 10.25 20.40
C LEU A 256 23.14 9.67 21.28
N LYS A 257 23.25 9.84 22.57
CA LYS A 257 22.15 9.55 23.49
C LYS A 257 21.09 10.65 23.37
N PRO A 258 19.79 10.31 23.33
CA PRO A 258 18.71 11.30 23.27
C PRO A 258 18.82 12.42 24.31
N ILE A 259 19.27 12.11 25.52
CA ILE A 259 19.42 13.07 26.62
C ILE A 259 20.57 14.05 26.40
N GLU A 260 21.57 13.70 25.59
CA GLU A 260 22.74 14.55 25.32
C GLU A 260 22.45 15.61 24.24
N ILE A 261 21.32 15.46 23.50
CA ILE A 261 20.95 16.42 22.45
C ILE A 261 20.14 17.55 23.09
N THR A 262 20.72 18.73 23.11
CA THR A 262 20.18 19.94 23.73
C THR A 262 20.25 21.12 22.76
N SER A 263 19.63 22.25 23.07
CA SER A 263 19.74 23.48 22.28
C SER A 263 21.17 23.96 22.08
N ALA A 264 22.08 23.62 22.99
CA ALA A 264 23.50 24.00 22.89
C ALA A 264 24.25 23.27 21.76
N ASN A 265 23.81 22.07 21.38
CA ASN A 265 24.48 21.25 20.36
C ASN A 265 23.60 20.89 19.15
N GLU A 266 22.34 21.32 19.11
CA GLU A 266 21.40 20.96 18.05
C GLU A 266 21.93 21.32 16.64
N GLN A 267 22.55 22.49 16.47
CA GLN A 267 23.11 22.90 15.18
C GLN A 267 24.20 21.91 14.73
N SER A 268 25.10 21.52 15.62
CA SER A 268 26.16 20.56 15.29
C SER A 268 25.59 19.16 14.98
N VAL A 269 24.52 18.76 15.67
CA VAL A 269 23.80 17.50 15.38
C VAL A 269 23.14 17.56 14.00
N TYR A 270 22.48 18.67 13.68
CA TYR A 270 21.87 18.88 12.36
C TYR A 270 22.90 18.79 11.24
N GLU A 271 23.99 19.55 11.37
CA GLU A 271 25.04 19.64 10.35
C GLU A 271 25.73 18.30 10.09
N LYS A 272 25.98 17.52 11.15
CA LYS A 272 26.69 16.24 11.02
C LYS A 272 25.81 15.09 10.56
N ILE A 273 24.53 15.08 10.92
CA ILE A 273 23.67 13.90 10.78
C ILE A 273 22.58 14.10 9.73
N TYR A 274 21.93 15.23 9.75
CA TYR A 274 20.76 15.48 8.90
C TYR A 274 21.08 16.25 7.60
N LEU A 275 21.96 17.23 7.68
CA LEU A 275 22.32 18.04 6.51
C LEU A 275 22.93 17.21 5.35
N PRO A 276 23.86 16.26 5.58
CA PRO A 276 24.41 15.45 4.50
C PRO A 276 23.34 14.63 3.77
N ALA A 277 22.39 14.05 4.52
CA ALA A 277 21.30 13.29 3.95
C ALA A 277 20.30 14.17 3.16
N GLN A 278 20.12 15.43 3.60
CA GLN A 278 19.29 16.39 2.90
C GLN A 278 19.95 16.85 1.59
N VAL A 279 21.23 17.19 1.62
CA VAL A 279 22.00 17.60 0.43
C VAL A 279 22.06 16.48 -0.60
N GLU A 280 22.28 15.24 -0.18
CA GLU A 280 22.25 14.08 -1.07
C GLU A 280 20.88 13.92 -1.73
N LYS A 281 19.80 14.08 -0.93
CA LYS A 281 18.43 14.04 -1.42
C LYS A 281 18.17 15.11 -2.48
N GLU A 282 18.63 16.34 -2.26
CA GLU A 282 18.44 17.47 -3.19
C GLU A 282 19.23 17.29 -4.50
N ARG A 283 20.40 16.64 -4.45
CA ARG A 283 21.25 16.37 -5.62
C ARG A 283 20.77 15.20 -6.48
N THR A 284 19.97 14.30 -5.92
CA THR A 284 19.52 13.11 -6.63
C THR A 284 18.39 13.48 -7.59
N VAL A 285 18.53 13.17 -8.87
CA VAL A 285 17.47 13.33 -9.86
C VAL A 285 16.33 12.36 -9.55
N VAL A 286 15.11 12.91 -9.48
CA VAL A 286 13.92 12.10 -9.27
C VAL A 286 13.52 11.44 -10.59
N THR A 287 13.55 10.12 -10.61
CA THR A 287 13.00 9.34 -11.71
C THR A 287 11.60 8.85 -11.32
N TYR A 288 10.67 8.88 -12.26
CA TYR A 288 9.29 8.44 -12.05
C TYR A 288 9.02 7.19 -12.87
N LYS A 289 8.37 6.23 -12.24
CA LYS A 289 7.93 5.00 -12.91
C LYS A 289 6.62 5.19 -13.66
N TYR A 290 5.75 6.06 -13.15
CA TYR A 290 4.45 6.35 -13.74
C TYR A 290 4.37 7.81 -14.17
N ASP A 291 3.73 8.06 -15.31
CA ASP A 291 3.44 9.39 -15.81
C ASP A 291 2.05 9.89 -15.37
N VAL A 292 1.82 11.19 -15.49
CA VAL A 292 0.48 11.76 -15.27
C VAL A 292 -0.41 11.29 -16.40
N GLY A 293 -1.58 10.77 -16.07
CA GLY A 293 -2.50 10.11 -17.00
C GLY A 293 -2.39 8.58 -17.02
N ASP A 294 -1.36 8.01 -16.40
CA ASP A 294 -1.25 6.54 -16.27
C ASP A 294 -2.33 5.99 -15.35
N TYR A 295 -2.86 4.82 -15.70
CA TYR A 295 -3.75 4.05 -14.85
C TYR A 295 -2.96 3.08 -13.99
N VAL A 296 -3.36 2.98 -12.71
CA VAL A 296 -2.69 2.12 -11.72
C VAL A 296 -3.71 1.45 -10.80
N HIS A 297 -3.34 0.28 -10.28
CA HIS A 297 -4.01 -0.35 -9.16
C HIS A 297 -3.27 -0.01 -7.86
N THR A 298 -3.99 0.12 -6.75
CA THR A 298 -3.40 0.34 -5.43
C THR A 298 -3.32 -0.96 -4.63
N LEU A 299 -2.51 -0.96 -3.58
CA LEU A 299 -2.49 -2.10 -2.65
C LEU A 299 -3.86 -2.30 -2.01
N GLU A 300 -4.33 -3.56 -2.02
CA GLU A 300 -5.51 -3.96 -1.27
C GLU A 300 -5.28 -3.80 0.25
N SER A 301 -6.29 -3.26 0.94
CA SER A 301 -6.24 -3.12 2.39
C SER A 301 -6.33 -4.49 3.06
N ARG A 302 -5.18 -5.03 3.48
CA ARG A 302 -5.11 -6.36 4.08
C ARG A 302 -5.37 -6.33 5.57
N SER A 303 -6.32 -7.16 6.00
CA SER A 303 -6.47 -7.52 7.41
C SER A 303 -5.30 -8.43 7.86
N PRO A 304 -5.02 -8.54 9.18
CA PRO A 304 -4.03 -9.48 9.68
C PRO A 304 -4.30 -10.96 9.31
N PHE A 305 -5.52 -11.26 8.87
CA PHE A 305 -5.97 -12.61 8.51
C PHE A 305 -5.95 -12.88 7.00
N THR A 306 -5.68 -11.86 6.16
CA THR A 306 -5.57 -11.99 4.70
C THR A 306 -4.43 -12.94 4.33
N LYS A 307 -4.74 -13.97 3.57
CA LYS A 307 -3.77 -14.99 3.15
C LYS A 307 -2.88 -14.49 2.02
N GLY A 308 -1.69 -15.06 1.91
CA GLY A 308 -0.69 -14.62 0.92
C GLY A 308 -1.04 -14.93 -0.54
N TYR A 309 -2.03 -15.81 -0.77
CA TYR A 309 -2.52 -16.18 -2.09
C TYR A 309 -3.73 -15.35 -2.56
N GLU A 310 -4.28 -14.48 -1.69
CA GLU A 310 -5.35 -13.56 -2.05
C GLU A 310 -4.77 -12.37 -2.85
N GLU A 311 -5.63 -11.65 -3.56
CA GLU A 311 -5.25 -10.48 -4.35
C GLU A 311 -4.44 -9.48 -3.52
N THR A 312 -3.40 -8.96 -4.14
CA THR A 312 -2.47 -8.01 -3.50
C THR A 312 -2.81 -6.57 -3.84
N PHE A 313 -3.31 -6.36 -5.06
CA PHE A 313 -3.74 -5.06 -5.57
C PHE A 313 -5.25 -5.05 -5.80
N THR A 314 -5.86 -3.87 -5.68
CA THR A 314 -7.27 -3.65 -5.96
C THR A 314 -7.57 -3.96 -7.43
N GLN A 315 -8.80 -4.39 -7.72
CA GLN A 315 -9.29 -4.46 -9.10
C GLN A 315 -9.69 -3.07 -9.62
N GLU A 316 -10.03 -2.14 -8.72
CA GLU A 316 -10.32 -0.76 -9.05
C GLU A 316 -9.09 -0.07 -9.67
N LEU A 317 -9.33 0.69 -10.74
CA LEU A 317 -8.34 1.51 -11.42
C LEU A 317 -8.39 2.96 -10.93
N PHE A 318 -7.21 3.55 -10.84
CA PHE A 318 -6.99 4.94 -10.46
C PHE A 318 -6.09 5.60 -11.49
N GLU A 319 -6.31 6.88 -11.75
CA GLU A 319 -5.48 7.68 -12.64
C GLU A 319 -4.46 8.49 -11.83
N VAL A 320 -3.22 8.53 -12.29
CA VAL A 320 -2.16 9.38 -11.73
C VAL A 320 -2.37 10.81 -12.18
N VAL A 321 -2.66 11.72 -11.24
CA VAL A 321 -2.88 13.15 -11.56
C VAL A 321 -1.72 14.05 -11.14
N TYR A 322 -0.86 13.60 -10.25
CA TYR A 322 0.27 14.40 -9.80
C TYR A 322 1.43 13.53 -9.28
N ARG A 323 2.66 13.96 -9.60
CA ARG A 323 3.91 13.35 -9.14
C ARG A 323 4.60 14.30 -8.16
N THR A 324 4.88 13.83 -6.96
CA THR A 324 5.61 14.62 -5.95
C THR A 324 7.10 14.37 -6.10
N PRO A 325 7.94 15.41 -6.24
CA PRO A 325 9.40 15.27 -6.43
C PRO A 325 10.11 14.96 -5.09
N THR A 326 9.70 13.87 -4.44
CA THR A 326 10.29 13.37 -3.20
C THR A 326 11.20 12.18 -3.46
N HIS A 327 12.04 11.80 -2.51
CA HIS A 327 12.92 10.65 -2.60
C HIS A 327 12.56 9.62 -1.52
N PRO A 328 11.89 8.49 -1.89
CA PRO A 328 11.40 8.13 -3.23
C PRO A 328 10.19 8.98 -3.67
N PRO A 329 9.88 9.00 -4.98
CA PRO A 329 8.75 9.76 -5.52
C PRO A 329 7.42 9.21 -5.00
N ARG A 330 6.41 10.10 -4.98
CA ARG A 330 5.04 9.76 -4.57
C ARG A 330 4.05 10.28 -5.60
N TYR A 331 2.87 9.65 -5.64
CA TYR A 331 1.83 9.90 -6.62
C TYR A 331 0.53 10.27 -5.94
N LYS A 332 -0.22 11.20 -6.51
CA LYS A 332 -1.62 11.47 -6.15
C LYS A 332 -2.51 10.84 -7.21
N LEU A 333 -3.60 10.28 -6.76
CA LEU A 333 -4.53 9.51 -7.58
C LEU A 333 -5.93 10.10 -7.51
N ILE A 334 -6.68 9.90 -8.60
CA ILE A 334 -8.13 10.06 -8.65
C ILE A 334 -8.75 8.73 -9.08
N ASP A 335 -9.99 8.51 -8.73
CA ASP A 335 -10.77 7.39 -9.27
C ASP A 335 -11.34 7.71 -10.66
N LEU A 336 -11.98 6.74 -11.28
CA LEU A 336 -12.58 6.89 -12.62
C LEU A 336 -13.76 7.88 -12.66
N LYS A 337 -14.22 8.40 -11.51
CA LYS A 337 -15.19 9.50 -11.41
C LYS A 337 -14.55 10.86 -11.19
N GLY A 338 -13.22 10.93 -11.16
CA GLY A 338 -12.46 12.15 -10.93
C GLY A 338 -12.37 12.55 -9.44
N GLU A 339 -12.79 11.68 -8.50
CA GLU A 339 -12.68 11.96 -7.07
C GLU A 339 -11.25 11.69 -6.58
N SER A 340 -10.69 12.66 -5.86
CA SER A 340 -9.34 12.54 -5.33
C SER A 340 -9.25 11.49 -4.22
N ILE A 341 -8.32 10.58 -4.36
CA ILE A 341 -8.00 9.60 -3.32
C ILE A 341 -7.13 10.26 -2.26
N ALA A 342 -7.52 10.09 -1.00
CA ALA A 342 -6.83 10.71 0.12
C ALA A 342 -5.40 10.17 0.28
N GLY A 343 -4.41 11.08 0.33
CA GLY A 343 -3.00 10.76 0.59
C GLY A 343 -2.13 10.75 -0.66
N THR A 344 -1.01 10.08 -0.56
CA THR A 344 -0.04 9.87 -1.63
C THR A 344 0.50 8.45 -1.56
N PHE A 345 0.87 7.91 -2.70
CA PHE A 345 1.29 6.51 -2.85
C PHE A 345 2.74 6.47 -3.34
N TYR A 346 3.51 5.48 -2.87
CA TYR A 346 4.83 5.17 -3.41
C TYR A 346 4.71 4.24 -4.61
N GLU A 347 5.73 4.20 -5.46
CA GLU A 347 5.79 3.30 -6.63
C GLU A 347 5.54 1.83 -6.28
N GLN A 348 6.05 1.40 -5.11
CA GLN A 348 5.92 0.03 -4.64
C GLN A 348 4.50 -0.31 -4.15
N GLU A 349 3.68 0.70 -3.93
CA GLU A 349 2.27 0.58 -3.54
C GLU A 349 1.32 0.63 -4.75
N LEU A 350 1.90 0.79 -5.95
CA LEU A 350 1.16 0.89 -7.21
C LEU A 350 1.57 -0.22 -8.17
N GLN A 351 0.62 -0.70 -8.94
CA GLN A 351 0.83 -1.61 -10.06
C GLN A 351 0.23 -0.98 -11.32
N GLN A 352 0.96 -1.03 -12.43
CA GLN A 352 0.45 -0.55 -13.72
C GLN A 352 -0.87 -1.21 -14.06
N GLY A 353 -1.86 -0.39 -14.38
CA GLY A 353 -3.16 -0.79 -14.91
C GLY A 353 -3.33 -0.30 -16.34
N TYR A 354 -4.34 -0.83 -17.00
CA TYR A 354 -4.80 -0.36 -18.32
C TYR A 354 -6.31 -0.25 -18.27
N MET A 355 -6.87 0.74 -18.96
CA MET A 355 -8.32 0.86 -19.08
C MET A 355 -8.85 -0.36 -19.84
N PRO A 356 -9.72 -1.17 -19.24
CA PRO A 356 -10.28 -2.33 -19.93
C PRO A 356 -11.34 -1.88 -20.94
N ASP A 357 -11.43 -2.57 -22.06
CA ASP A 357 -12.50 -2.35 -23.03
C ASP A 357 -13.87 -2.77 -22.48
N VAL A 358 -13.89 -3.75 -21.58
CA VAL A 358 -15.09 -4.30 -20.97
C VAL A 358 -14.92 -4.44 -19.45
N PHE A 359 -15.84 -3.85 -18.69
CA PHE A 359 -15.90 -4.01 -17.24
C PHE A 359 -16.73 -5.22 -16.86
N ARG A 360 -16.29 -5.96 -15.83
CA ARG A 360 -16.97 -7.16 -15.33
C ARG A 360 -18.12 -6.80 -14.40
N VAL A 361 -19.29 -7.34 -14.65
CA VAL A 361 -20.45 -7.23 -13.77
C VAL A 361 -20.36 -8.27 -12.66
N GLU A 362 -20.28 -7.84 -11.40
CA GLU A 362 -20.34 -8.72 -10.24
C GLU A 362 -21.77 -9.25 -10.03
N LYS A 363 -22.76 -8.33 -10.10
CA LYS A 363 -24.15 -8.67 -9.80
C LYS A 363 -25.12 -7.70 -10.44
N VAL A 364 -26.23 -8.20 -10.97
CA VAL A 364 -27.40 -7.40 -11.32
C VAL A 364 -28.24 -7.16 -10.08
N LEU A 365 -28.38 -5.89 -9.67
CA LEU A 365 -29.10 -5.49 -8.46
C LEU A 365 -30.58 -5.25 -8.71
N LYS A 366 -30.92 -4.58 -9.83
CA LYS A 366 -32.29 -4.22 -10.22
C LYS A 366 -32.48 -4.33 -11.73
N ARG A 367 -33.73 -4.42 -12.18
CA ARG A 367 -34.12 -4.41 -13.60
C ARG A 367 -35.23 -3.40 -13.81
N ARG A 368 -35.26 -2.69 -14.93
CA ARG A 368 -36.35 -1.82 -15.34
C ARG A 368 -36.50 -1.78 -16.86
N VAL A 369 -37.63 -1.28 -17.31
CA VAL A 369 -37.82 -0.92 -18.72
C VAL A 369 -38.03 0.59 -18.78
N ARG A 370 -37.19 1.29 -19.56
CA ARG A 370 -37.25 2.73 -19.74
C ARG A 370 -37.21 3.00 -21.26
N ASN A 371 -38.17 3.77 -21.79
CA ASN A 371 -38.24 4.10 -23.22
C ASN A 371 -38.16 2.86 -24.13
N LYS A 372 -38.81 1.76 -23.73
CA LYS A 372 -38.80 0.44 -24.42
C LYS A 372 -37.46 -0.29 -24.40
N ILE A 373 -36.44 0.25 -23.74
CA ILE A 373 -35.14 -0.40 -23.53
C ILE A 373 -35.16 -1.12 -22.17
N LYS A 374 -34.75 -2.37 -22.17
CA LYS A 374 -34.53 -3.13 -20.91
C LYS A 374 -33.20 -2.70 -20.35
N GLU A 375 -33.20 -2.23 -19.09
CA GLU A 375 -32.00 -1.78 -18.38
C GLU A 375 -31.80 -2.60 -17.12
N VAL A 376 -30.54 -2.83 -16.76
CA VAL A 376 -30.11 -3.48 -15.52
C VAL A 376 -29.25 -2.54 -14.70
N TYR A 377 -29.51 -2.50 -13.40
CA TYR A 377 -28.67 -1.79 -12.44
C TYR A 377 -27.61 -2.75 -11.92
N VAL A 378 -26.35 -2.50 -12.25
CA VAL A 378 -25.26 -3.43 -12.00
C VAL A 378 -24.32 -2.94 -10.92
N ARG A 379 -23.74 -3.90 -10.19
CA ARG A 379 -22.54 -3.72 -9.41
C ARG A 379 -21.36 -4.20 -10.24
N TRP A 380 -20.33 -3.36 -10.31
CA TRP A 380 -19.10 -3.70 -11.00
C TRP A 380 -18.14 -4.46 -10.09
N GLN A 381 -17.52 -5.51 -10.61
CA GLN A 381 -16.59 -6.34 -9.85
C GLN A 381 -15.38 -5.52 -9.41
N GLY A 382 -15.10 -5.53 -8.09
CA GLY A 382 -13.96 -4.83 -7.49
C GLY A 382 -14.12 -3.31 -7.37
N TYR A 383 -15.28 -2.75 -7.72
CA TYR A 383 -15.56 -1.31 -7.59
C TYR A 383 -16.55 -1.01 -6.46
N PRO A 384 -16.38 0.12 -5.73
CA PRO A 384 -17.34 0.57 -4.73
C PRO A 384 -18.74 0.82 -5.28
N ASP A 385 -19.76 0.75 -4.42
CA ASP A 385 -21.18 0.93 -4.79
C ASP A 385 -21.48 2.27 -5.48
N LYS A 386 -20.65 3.30 -5.28
CA LYS A 386 -20.78 4.58 -5.98
C LYS A 386 -20.65 4.49 -7.51
N PHE A 387 -20.01 3.43 -8.02
CA PHE A 387 -19.86 3.17 -9.45
C PHE A 387 -21.05 2.40 -10.04
N ASN A 388 -21.95 1.83 -9.20
CA ASN A 388 -23.13 1.14 -9.69
C ASN A 388 -23.94 2.04 -10.62
N ASP A 389 -24.38 1.51 -11.78
CA ASP A 389 -25.10 2.27 -12.79
C ASP A 389 -26.13 1.42 -13.53
N TRP A 390 -27.03 2.12 -14.25
CA TRP A 390 -27.99 1.51 -15.16
C TRP A 390 -27.39 1.40 -16.55
N ILE A 391 -27.31 0.18 -17.07
CA ILE A 391 -26.84 -0.08 -18.44
C ILE A 391 -27.90 -0.86 -19.22
N PRO A 392 -27.95 -0.77 -20.55
CA PRO A 392 -28.80 -1.63 -21.37
C PRO A 392 -28.52 -3.11 -21.09
N GLU A 393 -29.58 -3.93 -21.03
CA GLU A 393 -29.41 -5.38 -20.76
C GLU A 393 -28.65 -6.06 -21.92
N GLU A 394 -28.74 -5.53 -23.14
CA GLU A 394 -28.01 -6.01 -24.31
C GLU A 394 -26.50 -5.78 -24.28
N ASP A 395 -26.04 -4.77 -23.49
CA ASP A 395 -24.62 -4.48 -23.30
C ASP A 395 -23.97 -5.42 -22.27
N VAL A 396 -24.80 -6.20 -21.55
CA VAL A 396 -24.27 -7.26 -20.68
C VAL A 396 -24.00 -8.49 -21.53
N THR A 397 -22.82 -8.54 -22.10
CA THR A 397 -22.34 -9.74 -22.78
C THR A 397 -22.13 -10.84 -21.72
N ASP A 398 -22.71 -12.03 -21.93
CA ASP A 398 -22.38 -13.20 -21.15
C ASP A 398 -20.87 -13.45 -21.31
N LEU A 399 -20.14 -13.19 -20.25
CA LEU A 399 -18.75 -13.64 -20.14
C LEU A 399 -18.72 -15.16 -20.41
N PRO A 400 -17.65 -15.70 -20.99
CA PRO A 400 -17.59 -17.11 -21.35
C PRO A 400 -18.16 -17.94 -20.20
N GLU A 401 -19.17 -18.73 -20.45
CA GLU A 401 -20.03 -19.45 -19.49
C GLU A 401 -19.31 -20.25 -18.39
N ASN A 402 -18.01 -20.35 -18.47
CA ASN A 402 -17.20 -21.19 -17.63
C ASN A 402 -16.80 -20.59 -16.29
N ILE A 403 -17.02 -19.28 -16.04
CA ILE A 403 -16.53 -18.64 -14.81
C ILE A 403 -17.62 -18.46 -13.76
N TYR A 404 -18.89 -18.35 -14.13
CA TYR A 404 -20.01 -18.19 -13.18
C TYR A 404 -21.22 -19.04 -13.54
N ARG A 405 -21.09 -20.38 -13.48
CA ARG A 405 -22.28 -21.21 -13.40
C ARG A 405 -23.03 -20.92 -12.11
N LYS A 406 -24.25 -20.39 -12.28
CA LYS A 406 -25.32 -20.39 -11.30
C LYS A 406 -25.20 -21.61 -10.37
N THR A 407 -24.95 -21.40 -9.11
CA THR A 407 -25.51 -22.27 -8.09
C THR A 407 -27.02 -22.00 -8.08
N SER A 408 -27.68 -22.59 -9.05
CA SER A 408 -29.13 -22.67 -9.04
C SER A 408 -29.50 -23.94 -8.32
N LYS A 409 -30.23 -23.78 -7.24
CA LYS A 409 -31.20 -24.67 -6.67
C LYS A 409 -30.68 -25.99 -6.09
N LYS A 410 -30.64 -26.06 -4.78
CA LYS A 410 -31.67 -26.86 -4.08
C LYS A 410 -31.87 -26.31 -2.68
#